data_cb2007ca41be2cd3abcbc624f24a3122
#
_entry.id   cb2007ca41be2cd3abcbc624f24a3122
#
_cell.length_a   1.000
_cell.length_b   1.000
_cell.length_c   1.000
_cell.angle_alpha   90.00
_cell.angle_beta   90.00
_cell.angle_gamma   90.00
#
_symmetry.space_group_name_H-M   'P 1'
#
loop_
_entity.id
_entity.type
_entity.pdbx_description
1 polymer ?
#
loop_
_entity_poly.entity_id
_entity_poly.type
_entity_poly.pdbx_seq_one_letter_code
_entity_poly.pdbx_strand_id
1 'polypeptide(L)'
;MNKIIGYSRKSTTRQINAPDVEALKQAGCDIVFEENVSTRRAEKDRPELMKCLSSLRKGDTLKLTSLSRLGRTQREVINRLHELQAQGVNVITLDGLINTEALGKFAPLLIGLLTGLNEVERELTQERTIASVEYRRRTGGNLGGRPKTSPKKEKLVVRLREEGESLRGIRDQTGLAVATVRKILERNQTESVVGIQ
;
A
#
# COMPACT_ATOMS: atom_id res chain seq x y z
N MET A 1 -23.42 16.61 24.63
CA MET A 1 -24.14 15.58 23.82
C MET A 1 -23.10 14.84 23.00
N ASN A 2 -23.10 13.52 23.04
CA ASN A 2 -22.24 12.70 22.20
C ASN A 2 -22.72 12.79 20.76
N LYS A 3 -21.82 13.01 19.81
CA LYS A 3 -22.14 13.11 18.39
C LYS A 3 -21.98 11.76 17.69
N ILE A 4 -22.80 11.54 16.67
CA ILE A 4 -22.66 10.41 15.77
C ILE A 4 -22.12 10.93 14.45
N ILE A 5 -20.86 10.60 14.13
CA ILE A 5 -20.14 11.10 12.96
C ILE A 5 -19.96 9.97 11.96
N GLY A 6 -20.36 10.20 10.72
CA GLY A 6 -20.19 9.27 9.62
C GLY A 6 -18.97 9.61 8.77
N TYR A 7 -18.28 8.60 8.26
CA TYR A 7 -17.26 8.76 7.23
C TYR A 7 -17.47 7.78 6.08
N SER A 8 -17.48 8.32 4.88
CA SER A 8 -17.62 7.58 3.63
C SER A 8 -16.48 7.90 2.67
N ARG A 9 -16.08 6.92 1.87
CA ARG A 9 -15.04 7.08 0.86
C ARG A 9 -15.38 6.35 -0.42
N LYS A 10 -15.34 7.03 -1.56
CA LYS A 10 -15.45 6.39 -2.88
C LYS A 10 -14.08 6.03 -3.46
N SER A 11 -14.01 4.92 -4.15
CA SER A 11 -12.76 4.37 -4.71
C SER A 11 -12.45 4.85 -6.13
N THR A 12 -13.41 5.41 -6.88
CA THR A 12 -13.23 5.85 -8.27
C THR A 12 -14.15 7.03 -8.61
N THR A 13 -13.72 7.83 -9.57
CA THR A 13 -14.41 9.04 -10.07
C THR A 13 -15.80 8.74 -10.68
N ARG A 14 -16.11 7.48 -10.99
CA ARG A 14 -17.38 7.04 -11.60
C ARG A 14 -18.40 6.48 -10.61
N GLN A 15 -18.01 6.18 -9.37
CA GLN A 15 -18.97 5.68 -8.38
C GLN A 15 -19.56 6.85 -7.58
N ILE A 16 -20.89 6.87 -7.54
CA ILE A 16 -21.63 7.83 -6.72
C ILE A 16 -21.58 7.33 -5.26
N ASN A 17 -21.10 8.16 -4.32
CA ASN A 17 -21.14 7.84 -2.87
C ASN A 17 -22.57 7.93 -2.28
N ALA A 18 -23.53 8.33 -3.08
CA ALA A 18 -24.87 8.58 -2.58
C ALA A 18 -25.44 7.43 -1.71
N PRO A 19 -25.29 6.13 -2.09
CA PRO A 19 -25.79 5.03 -1.25
C PRO A 19 -25.11 4.93 0.12
N ASP A 20 -23.76 5.09 0.18
CA ASP A 20 -23.00 5.01 1.44
C ASP A 20 -23.35 6.17 2.37
N VAL A 21 -23.44 7.38 1.82
CA VAL A 21 -23.79 8.60 2.56
C VAL A 21 -25.23 8.54 3.06
N GLU A 22 -26.14 8.09 2.21
CA GLU A 22 -27.55 7.93 2.55
C GLU A 22 -27.72 6.91 3.69
N ALA A 23 -27.05 5.75 3.59
CA ALA A 23 -27.07 4.74 4.64
C ALA A 23 -26.53 5.26 5.97
N LEU A 24 -25.47 6.08 5.96
CA LEU A 24 -24.95 6.72 7.19
C LEU A 24 -25.92 7.74 7.78
N LYS A 25 -26.59 8.54 6.94
CA LYS A 25 -27.64 9.48 7.40
C LYS A 25 -28.83 8.73 8.01
N GLN A 26 -29.31 7.67 7.34
CA GLN A 26 -30.39 6.81 7.86
C GLN A 26 -29.99 6.11 9.15
N ALA A 27 -28.69 5.80 9.32
CA ALA A 27 -28.16 5.28 10.57
C ALA A 27 -28.03 6.33 11.68
N GLY A 28 -28.49 7.56 11.47
CA GLY A 28 -28.56 8.62 12.48
C GLY A 28 -27.24 9.39 12.68
N CYS A 29 -26.39 9.50 11.65
CA CYS A 29 -25.22 10.37 11.72
C CYS A 29 -25.60 11.84 11.68
N ASP A 30 -25.10 12.63 12.63
CA ASP A 30 -25.28 14.09 12.70
C ASP A 30 -24.52 14.80 11.57
N ILE A 31 -23.32 14.29 11.25
CA ILE A 31 -22.41 14.80 10.21
C ILE A 31 -21.82 13.63 9.46
N VAL A 32 -21.70 13.75 8.14
CA VAL A 32 -21.03 12.75 7.30
C VAL A 32 -19.91 13.41 6.51
N PHE A 33 -18.68 12.95 6.72
CA PHE A 33 -17.51 13.34 5.94
C PHE A 33 -17.37 12.46 4.71
N GLU A 34 -17.22 13.07 3.53
CA GLU A 34 -17.14 12.38 2.25
C GLU A 34 -15.76 12.53 1.63
N GLU A 35 -15.04 11.43 1.44
CA GLU A 35 -13.72 11.41 0.80
C GLU A 35 -13.82 10.99 -0.66
N ASN A 36 -13.31 11.82 -1.56
CA ASN A 36 -13.29 11.60 -3.00
C ASN A 36 -11.89 11.18 -3.49
N VAL A 37 -11.28 10.17 -2.88
CA VAL A 37 -9.89 9.78 -3.18
C VAL A 37 -9.75 8.29 -3.39
N SER A 38 -8.93 7.90 -4.39
CA SER A 38 -8.58 6.50 -4.66
C SER A 38 -7.89 5.86 -3.44
N THR A 39 -8.18 4.56 -3.23
CA THR A 39 -7.52 3.72 -2.20
C THR A 39 -5.99 3.69 -2.29
N ARG A 40 -5.41 4.06 -3.44
CA ARG A 40 -3.97 4.02 -3.69
C ARG A 40 -3.20 5.22 -3.14
N ARG A 41 -3.88 6.30 -2.76
CA ARG A 41 -3.23 7.50 -2.22
C ARG A 41 -2.83 7.32 -0.76
N ALA A 42 -1.73 7.97 -0.35
CA ALA A 42 -1.23 7.93 1.01
C ALA A 42 -2.23 8.55 2.01
N GLU A 43 -2.06 8.30 3.30
CA GLU A 43 -2.94 8.81 4.35
C GLU A 43 -3.01 10.34 4.35
N LYS A 44 -1.86 11.01 4.12
CA LYS A 44 -1.77 12.47 3.96
C LYS A 44 -2.64 13.05 2.84
N ASP A 45 -3.05 12.18 1.90
CA ASP A 45 -3.91 12.55 0.78
C ASP A 45 -5.40 12.28 1.07
N ARG A 46 -5.77 12.07 2.35
CA ARG A 46 -7.14 11.83 2.83
C ARG A 46 -7.59 12.93 3.80
N PRO A 47 -7.73 14.17 3.31
CA PRO A 47 -8.01 15.32 4.16
C PRO A 47 -9.35 15.21 4.91
N GLU A 48 -10.37 14.62 4.29
CA GLU A 48 -11.68 14.48 4.91
C GLU A 48 -11.67 13.42 6.05
N LEU A 49 -10.88 12.35 5.89
CA LEU A 49 -10.66 11.41 7.00
C LEU A 49 -9.96 12.11 8.17
N MET A 50 -8.92 12.89 7.90
CA MET A 50 -8.20 13.62 8.96
C MET A 50 -9.09 14.63 9.67
N LYS A 51 -9.93 15.36 8.94
CA LYS A 51 -10.93 16.25 9.51
C LYS A 51 -11.94 15.48 10.37
N CYS A 52 -12.45 14.37 9.86
CA CYS A 52 -13.37 13.51 10.60
C CYS A 52 -12.75 13.07 11.92
N LEU A 53 -11.54 12.48 11.89
CA LEU A 53 -10.85 11.98 13.09
C LEU A 53 -10.55 13.11 14.09
N SER A 54 -10.11 14.28 13.62
CA SER A 54 -9.81 15.43 14.48
C SER A 54 -11.06 16.07 15.10
N SER A 55 -12.24 15.85 14.54
CA SER A 55 -13.52 16.34 15.07
C SER A 55 -14.09 15.46 16.19
N LEU A 56 -13.63 14.21 16.30
CA LEU A 56 -14.11 13.24 17.28
C LEU A 56 -13.61 13.58 18.69
N ARG A 57 -14.47 13.40 19.67
CA ARG A 57 -14.21 13.60 21.10
C ARG A 57 -14.61 12.37 21.90
N LYS A 58 -14.12 12.27 23.12
CA LYS A 58 -14.50 11.19 24.05
C LYS A 58 -16.03 11.11 24.19
N GLY A 59 -16.56 9.92 23.98
CA GLY A 59 -17.99 9.61 24.03
C GLY A 59 -18.68 9.70 22.66
N ASP A 60 -18.06 10.28 21.64
CA ASP A 60 -18.62 10.30 20.29
C ASP A 60 -18.60 8.89 19.66
N THR A 61 -19.42 8.71 18.63
CA THR A 61 -19.48 7.46 17.85
C THR A 61 -19.15 7.73 16.40
N LEU A 62 -18.12 7.03 15.88
CA LEU A 62 -17.79 6.98 14.46
C LEU A 62 -18.54 5.85 13.78
N LYS A 63 -19.38 6.18 12.79
CA LYS A 63 -20.07 5.19 11.94
C LYS A 63 -19.44 5.11 10.54
N LEU A 64 -19.28 3.88 10.07
CA LEU A 64 -18.68 3.54 8.78
C LEU A 64 -19.53 2.51 8.06
N THR A 65 -19.54 2.48 6.74
CA THR A 65 -20.17 1.38 6.01
C THR A 65 -19.41 0.06 6.17
N SER A 66 -18.07 0.12 6.26
CA SER A 66 -17.20 -1.02 6.54
C SER A 66 -15.85 -0.57 7.12
N LEU A 67 -15.12 -1.46 7.77
CA LEU A 67 -13.79 -1.18 8.33
C LEU A 67 -12.76 -0.74 7.28
N SER A 68 -12.89 -1.19 6.04
CA SER A 68 -12.03 -0.81 4.93
C SER A 68 -12.02 0.70 4.62
N ARG A 69 -12.95 1.45 5.19
CA ARG A 69 -12.98 2.91 5.09
C ARG A 69 -11.92 3.58 5.97
N LEU A 70 -11.53 2.96 7.09
CA LEU A 70 -10.54 3.51 8.02
C LEU A 70 -9.10 3.41 7.50
N GLY A 71 -8.74 2.36 6.80
CA GLY A 71 -7.36 2.13 6.36
C GLY A 71 -7.27 1.42 5.02
N ARG A 72 -6.06 1.35 4.47
CA ARG A 72 -5.73 0.63 3.23
C ARG A 72 -5.22 -0.77 3.51
N THR A 73 -4.62 -0.94 4.66
CA THR A 73 -4.11 -2.21 5.16
C THR A 73 -4.83 -2.57 6.45
N GLN A 74 -4.89 -3.85 6.74
CA GLN A 74 -5.46 -4.35 8.00
C GLN A 74 -4.76 -3.71 9.20
N ARG A 75 -3.44 -3.56 9.14
CA ARG A 75 -2.65 -2.91 10.19
C ARG A 75 -3.06 -1.45 10.43
N GLU A 76 -3.25 -0.65 9.37
CA GLU A 76 -3.73 0.73 9.50
C GLU A 76 -5.10 0.77 10.19
N VAL A 77 -6.02 -0.13 9.80
CA VAL A 77 -7.36 -0.21 10.39
C VAL A 77 -7.28 -0.52 11.88
N ILE A 78 -6.49 -1.52 12.26
CA ILE A 78 -6.35 -1.95 13.67
C ILE A 78 -5.70 -0.86 14.52
N ASN A 79 -4.61 -0.25 14.05
CA ASN A 79 -3.97 0.85 14.77
C ASN A 79 -4.96 2.00 15.01
N ARG A 80 -5.75 2.34 14.01
CA ARG A 80 -6.74 3.42 14.12
C ARG A 80 -7.91 3.06 15.04
N LEU A 81 -8.36 1.81 15.03
CA LEU A 81 -9.35 1.34 16.01
C LEU A 81 -8.81 1.45 17.42
N HIS A 82 -7.54 1.08 17.63
CA HIS A 82 -6.89 1.20 18.93
C HIS A 82 -6.77 2.66 19.39
N GLU A 83 -6.36 3.56 18.48
CA GLU A 83 -6.27 5.00 18.75
C GLU A 83 -7.64 5.60 19.13
N LEU A 84 -8.69 5.29 18.36
CA LEU A 84 -10.05 5.77 18.62
C LEU A 84 -10.56 5.27 19.95
N GLN A 85 -10.31 4.01 20.28
CA GLN A 85 -10.68 3.44 21.56
C GLN A 85 -9.93 4.09 22.72
N ALA A 86 -8.61 4.34 22.58
CA ALA A 86 -7.82 5.04 23.59
C ALA A 86 -8.34 6.46 23.85
N GLN A 87 -8.90 7.11 22.82
CA GLN A 87 -9.57 8.41 22.90
C GLN A 87 -10.98 8.31 23.50
N GLY A 88 -11.52 7.11 23.73
CA GLY A 88 -12.86 6.88 24.22
C GLY A 88 -13.95 7.14 23.17
N VAL A 89 -13.64 6.98 21.89
CA VAL A 89 -14.55 7.06 20.76
C VAL A 89 -15.07 5.67 20.42
N ASN A 90 -16.38 5.52 20.25
CA ASN A 90 -16.99 4.27 19.78
C ASN A 90 -16.90 4.15 18.26
N VAL A 91 -16.78 2.92 17.75
CA VAL A 91 -16.77 2.63 16.32
C VAL A 91 -17.84 1.61 16.01
N ILE A 92 -18.71 1.93 15.04
CA ILE A 92 -19.79 1.05 14.58
C ILE A 92 -19.71 0.94 13.05
N THR A 93 -19.75 -0.27 12.53
CA THR A 93 -19.84 -0.51 11.08
C THR A 93 -21.25 -0.99 10.70
N LEU A 94 -21.78 -0.47 9.57
CA LEU A 94 -23.14 -0.81 9.10
C LEU A 94 -23.24 -2.24 8.58
N ASP A 95 -22.11 -2.85 8.19
CA ASP A 95 -22.02 -4.28 7.84
C ASP A 95 -22.09 -5.21 9.08
N GLY A 96 -22.20 -4.64 10.28
CA GLY A 96 -22.32 -5.39 11.53
C GLY A 96 -21.05 -6.05 12.04
N LEU A 97 -19.90 -5.83 11.35
CA LEU A 97 -18.64 -6.48 11.71
C LEU A 97 -18.07 -5.97 13.04
N ILE A 98 -18.21 -4.69 13.33
CA ILE A 98 -17.75 -4.08 14.58
C ILE A 98 -18.82 -3.15 15.17
N ASN A 99 -19.01 -3.30 16.48
CA ASN A 99 -19.73 -2.37 17.33
C ASN A 99 -19.02 -2.33 18.70
N THR A 100 -18.08 -1.36 18.83
CA THR A 100 -17.29 -1.25 20.07
C THR A 100 -18.11 -0.79 21.27
N GLU A 101 -19.22 -0.11 21.04
CA GLU A 101 -20.16 0.27 22.10
C GLU A 101 -20.87 -0.95 22.69
N ALA A 102 -21.38 -1.85 21.84
CA ALA A 102 -22.00 -3.09 22.29
C ALA A 102 -21.01 -4.05 22.98
N LEU A 103 -19.75 -4.06 22.53
CA LEU A 103 -18.68 -4.85 23.15
C LEU A 103 -18.24 -4.29 24.52
N GLY A 104 -18.46 -2.99 24.77
CA GLY A 104 -18.12 -2.37 26.04
C GLY A 104 -16.68 -2.65 26.48
N LYS A 105 -16.51 -3.21 27.71
CA LYS A 105 -15.19 -3.53 28.28
C LYS A 105 -14.41 -4.62 27.52
N PHE A 106 -15.04 -5.37 26.63
CA PHE A 106 -14.38 -6.40 25.81
C PHE A 106 -13.79 -5.84 24.51
N ALA A 107 -14.16 -4.62 24.10
CA ALA A 107 -13.63 -4.01 22.88
C ALA A 107 -12.09 -3.93 22.87
N PRO A 108 -11.38 -3.55 23.95
CA PRO A 108 -9.92 -3.56 24.01
C PRO A 108 -9.32 -4.94 23.77
N LEU A 109 -9.92 -5.96 24.38
CA LEU A 109 -9.45 -7.33 24.26
C LEU A 109 -9.57 -7.83 22.81
N LEU A 110 -10.70 -7.57 22.15
CA LEU A 110 -10.91 -7.97 20.76
C LEU A 110 -9.93 -7.27 19.83
N ILE A 111 -9.75 -5.96 20.00
CA ILE A 111 -8.81 -5.17 19.18
C ILE A 111 -7.36 -5.66 19.41
N GLY A 112 -6.99 -5.96 20.66
CA GLY A 112 -5.70 -6.53 21.01
C GLY A 112 -5.46 -7.90 20.36
N LEU A 113 -6.47 -8.77 20.35
CA LEU A 113 -6.42 -10.07 19.69
C LEU A 113 -6.23 -9.94 18.18
N LEU A 114 -6.98 -9.05 17.53
CA LEU A 114 -6.83 -8.78 16.10
C LEU A 114 -5.43 -8.24 15.78
N THR A 115 -4.86 -7.39 16.64
CA THR A 115 -3.48 -6.88 16.50
C THR A 115 -2.46 -8.03 16.58
N GLY A 116 -2.59 -8.91 17.56
CA GLY A 116 -1.72 -10.08 17.74
C GLY A 116 -1.76 -11.03 16.55
N LEU A 117 -2.96 -11.34 16.04
CA LEU A 117 -3.11 -12.19 14.85
C LEU A 117 -2.40 -11.60 13.61
N ASN A 118 -2.50 -10.29 13.39
CA ASN A 118 -1.78 -9.64 12.28
C ASN A 118 -0.26 -9.72 12.42
N GLU A 119 0.27 -9.62 13.63
CA GLU A 119 1.71 -9.76 13.84
C GLU A 119 2.19 -11.17 13.48
N VAL A 120 1.46 -12.19 13.93
CA VAL A 120 1.72 -13.60 13.60
C VAL A 120 1.66 -13.83 12.07
N GLU A 121 0.62 -13.36 11.40
CA GLU A 121 0.52 -13.47 9.94
C GLU A 121 1.69 -12.80 9.21
N ARG A 122 2.14 -11.65 9.72
CA ARG A 122 3.31 -10.95 9.16
C ARG A 122 4.59 -11.74 9.34
N GLU A 123 4.83 -12.30 10.53
CA GLU A 123 5.99 -13.14 10.82
C GLU A 123 6.01 -14.36 9.91
N LEU A 124 4.91 -15.10 9.81
CA LEU A 124 4.78 -16.26 8.92
C LEU A 124 5.02 -15.89 7.44
N THR A 125 4.55 -14.73 6.99
CA THR A 125 4.79 -14.26 5.63
C THR A 125 6.25 -13.91 5.39
N GLN A 126 6.91 -13.31 6.38
CA GLN A 126 8.33 -13.01 6.33
C GLN A 126 9.18 -14.28 6.29
N GLU A 127 8.88 -15.27 7.13
CA GLU A 127 9.56 -16.58 7.13
C GLU A 127 9.43 -17.27 5.78
N ARG A 128 8.22 -17.34 5.20
CA ARG A 128 7.99 -17.91 3.87
C ARG A 128 8.78 -17.19 2.79
N THR A 129 8.87 -15.85 2.87
CA THR A 129 9.63 -15.05 1.92
C THR A 129 11.13 -15.35 2.03
N ILE A 130 11.69 -15.41 3.24
CA ILE A 130 13.09 -15.75 3.49
C ILE A 130 13.38 -17.16 2.96
N ALA A 131 12.59 -18.14 3.33
CA ALA A 131 12.74 -19.52 2.87
C ALA A 131 12.69 -19.64 1.33
N SER A 132 11.77 -18.92 0.68
CA SER A 132 11.64 -18.86 -0.77
C SER A 132 12.85 -18.21 -1.45
N VAL A 133 13.41 -17.14 -0.87
CA VAL A 133 14.63 -16.47 -1.37
C VAL A 133 15.84 -17.40 -1.22
N GLU A 134 15.99 -18.06 -0.08
CA GLU A 134 17.08 -19.01 0.17
C GLU A 134 17.02 -20.21 -0.78
N TYR A 135 15.83 -20.78 -0.99
CA TYR A 135 15.62 -21.85 -1.95
C TYR A 135 16.05 -21.42 -3.37
N ARG A 136 15.58 -20.25 -3.84
CA ARG A 136 15.93 -19.69 -5.16
C ARG A 136 17.43 -19.40 -5.26
N ARG A 137 18.07 -18.94 -4.18
CA ARG A 137 19.52 -18.69 -4.14
C ARG A 137 20.33 -19.99 -4.32
N ARG A 138 19.89 -21.09 -3.69
CA ARG A 138 20.52 -22.42 -3.81
C ARG A 138 20.30 -23.08 -5.17
N THR A 139 19.13 -22.89 -5.77
CA THR A 139 18.74 -23.52 -7.05
C THR A 139 19.04 -22.65 -8.27
N GLY A 140 19.71 -21.49 -8.11
CA GLY A 140 20.00 -20.58 -9.22
C GLY A 140 18.75 -19.85 -9.78
N GLY A 141 17.63 -19.85 -9.05
CA GLY A 141 16.39 -19.21 -9.45
C GLY A 141 16.47 -17.69 -9.42
N ASN A 142 15.52 -17.03 -10.07
CA ASN A 142 15.41 -15.57 -10.09
C ASN A 142 15.04 -15.04 -8.70
N LEU A 143 15.92 -14.21 -8.12
CA LEU A 143 15.69 -13.55 -6.82
C LEU A 143 14.81 -12.30 -6.90
N GLY A 144 14.31 -11.97 -8.08
CA GLY A 144 13.55 -10.75 -8.34
C GLY A 144 14.44 -9.59 -8.77
N GLY A 145 13.87 -8.41 -8.78
CA GLY A 145 14.51 -7.20 -9.25
C GLY A 145 14.18 -6.87 -10.71
N ARG A 146 14.76 -5.77 -11.22
CA ARG A 146 14.56 -5.35 -12.61
C ARG A 146 15.14 -6.39 -13.56
N PRO A 147 14.41 -6.87 -14.58
CA PRO A 147 14.95 -7.80 -15.58
C PRO A 147 16.23 -7.24 -16.20
N LYS A 148 17.22 -8.12 -16.39
CA LYS A 148 18.46 -7.75 -17.12
C LYS A 148 18.11 -7.39 -18.55
N THR A 149 18.91 -6.50 -19.15
CA THR A 149 18.81 -6.19 -20.59
C THR A 149 18.96 -7.51 -21.38
N SER A 150 18.14 -7.69 -22.43
CA SER A 150 18.21 -8.91 -23.22
C SER A 150 19.60 -9.03 -23.90
N PRO A 151 20.17 -10.25 -24.02
CA PRO A 151 21.47 -10.44 -24.66
C PRO A 151 21.55 -9.89 -26.09
N LYS A 152 20.42 -9.89 -26.82
CA LYS A 152 20.32 -9.29 -28.15
C LYS A 152 20.58 -7.78 -28.13
N LYS A 153 19.98 -7.08 -27.15
CA LYS A 153 20.19 -5.62 -26.99
C LYS A 153 21.59 -5.31 -26.51
N GLU A 154 22.17 -6.12 -25.64
CA GLU A 154 23.55 -5.94 -25.19
C GLU A 154 24.55 -6.07 -26.34
N LYS A 155 24.42 -7.11 -27.16
CA LYS A 155 25.24 -7.30 -28.38
C LYS A 155 25.08 -6.13 -29.37
N LEU A 156 23.85 -5.62 -29.53
CA LEU A 156 23.61 -4.46 -30.39
C LEU A 156 24.32 -3.20 -29.88
N VAL A 157 24.29 -2.98 -28.56
CA VAL A 157 25.02 -1.84 -27.93
C VAL A 157 26.50 -1.90 -28.21
N VAL A 158 27.12 -3.09 -28.04
CA VAL A 158 28.56 -3.28 -28.30
C VAL A 158 28.89 -3.02 -29.78
N ARG A 159 28.13 -3.62 -30.69
CA ARG A 159 28.31 -3.46 -32.12
C ARG A 159 28.21 -1.99 -32.56
N LEU A 160 27.15 -1.30 -32.12
CA LEU A 160 26.98 0.13 -32.46
C LEU A 160 28.16 0.99 -31.93
N ARG A 161 28.73 0.62 -30.79
CA ARG A 161 29.89 1.30 -30.24
C ARG A 161 31.14 1.06 -31.05
N GLU A 162 31.36 -0.17 -31.55
CA GLU A 162 32.47 -0.52 -32.48
C GLU A 162 32.34 0.18 -33.82
N GLU A 163 31.12 0.40 -34.30
CA GLU A 163 30.79 1.17 -35.49
C GLU A 163 30.99 2.70 -35.29
N GLY A 164 31.41 3.15 -34.09
CA GLY A 164 31.73 4.54 -33.78
C GLY A 164 30.55 5.39 -33.31
N GLU A 165 29.40 4.81 -33.09
CA GLU A 165 28.20 5.52 -32.65
C GLU A 165 28.36 6.19 -31.26
N SER A 166 27.76 7.36 -31.11
CA SER A 166 27.74 8.10 -29.86
C SER A 166 26.81 7.42 -28.82
N LEU A 167 27.06 7.63 -27.52
CA LEU A 167 26.18 7.08 -26.47
C LEU A 167 24.71 7.55 -26.61
N ARG A 168 24.48 8.73 -27.16
CA ARG A 168 23.16 9.25 -27.48
C ARG A 168 22.54 8.54 -28.68
N GLY A 169 23.29 8.32 -29.73
CA GLY A 169 22.85 7.55 -30.89
C GLY A 169 22.49 6.11 -30.54
N ILE A 170 23.32 5.43 -29.71
CA ILE A 170 23.03 4.11 -29.20
C ILE A 170 21.75 4.08 -28.36
N ARG A 171 21.52 5.11 -27.51
CA ARG A 171 20.25 5.26 -26.76
C ARG A 171 19.06 5.31 -27.71
N ASP A 172 19.14 6.14 -28.75
CA ASP A 172 18.01 6.37 -29.66
C ASP A 172 17.68 5.14 -30.50
N GLN A 173 18.69 4.36 -30.87
CA GLN A 173 18.51 3.11 -31.64
C GLN A 173 18.06 1.93 -30.75
N THR A 174 18.52 1.84 -29.50
CA THR A 174 18.23 0.68 -28.64
C THR A 174 17.07 0.90 -27.66
N GLY A 175 16.66 2.16 -27.44
CA GLY A 175 15.67 2.56 -26.44
C GLY A 175 16.16 2.39 -24.99
N LEU A 176 17.47 2.19 -24.76
CA LEU A 176 18.06 2.04 -23.43
C LEU A 176 18.51 3.42 -22.90
N ALA A 177 18.39 3.63 -21.59
CA ALA A 177 18.94 4.83 -20.96
C ALA A 177 20.47 4.89 -21.14
N VAL A 178 21.04 6.09 -21.33
CA VAL A 178 22.49 6.28 -21.50
C VAL A 178 23.31 5.65 -20.38
N ALA A 179 22.84 5.72 -19.14
CA ALA A 179 23.49 5.05 -18.00
C ALA A 179 23.55 3.52 -18.16
N THR A 180 22.50 2.91 -18.73
CA THR A 180 22.46 1.46 -19.03
C THR A 180 23.41 1.12 -20.16
N VAL A 181 23.46 1.92 -21.21
CA VAL A 181 24.41 1.77 -22.34
C VAL A 181 25.85 1.80 -21.82
N ARG A 182 26.20 2.78 -20.99
CA ARG A 182 27.55 2.91 -20.40
C ARG A 182 27.90 1.67 -19.57
N LYS A 183 27.00 1.21 -18.71
CA LYS A 183 27.22 0.04 -17.85
C LYS A 183 27.42 -1.27 -18.64
N ILE A 184 26.75 -1.41 -19.78
CA ILE A 184 26.93 -2.55 -20.67
C ILE A 184 28.33 -2.50 -21.31
N LEU A 185 28.78 -1.35 -21.79
CA LEU A 185 30.09 -1.17 -22.40
C LEU A 185 31.24 -1.39 -21.41
N GLU A 186 31.14 -0.85 -20.21
CA GLU A 186 32.10 -1.06 -19.12
C GLU A 186 32.27 -2.55 -18.78
N ARG A 187 31.15 -3.29 -18.66
CA ARG A 187 31.17 -4.72 -18.36
C ARG A 187 31.85 -5.52 -19.49
N ASN A 188 31.55 -5.24 -20.74
CA ASN A 188 32.19 -5.90 -21.89
C ASN A 188 33.69 -5.61 -21.99
N GLN A 189 34.14 -4.40 -21.64
CA GLN A 189 35.57 -4.08 -21.60
C GLN A 189 36.30 -4.89 -20.52
N THR A 190 35.66 -5.07 -19.35
CA THR A 190 36.25 -5.84 -18.25
C THR A 190 36.34 -7.34 -18.59
N GLU A 191 35.31 -7.90 -19.26
CA GLU A 191 35.30 -9.31 -19.70
C GLU A 191 36.34 -9.59 -20.80
N SER A 192 36.58 -8.62 -21.68
CA SER A 192 37.62 -8.74 -22.74
C SER A 192 39.04 -8.68 -22.19
N VAL A 193 39.28 -8.05 -21.06
CA VAL A 193 40.59 -7.95 -20.40
C VAL A 193 40.90 -9.23 -19.59
N VAL A 194 39.90 -9.86 -19.01
CA VAL A 194 40.05 -11.09 -18.20
C VAL A 194 40.16 -12.37 -19.05
N GLY A 195 39.69 -12.33 -20.30
CA GLY A 195 39.77 -13.48 -21.23
C GLY A 195 41.10 -13.67 -21.96
N ILE A 196 42.15 -12.89 -21.63
CA ILE A 196 43.49 -12.92 -22.25
C ILE A 196 44.57 -13.47 -21.28
N GLN A 197 44.17 -14.22 -20.23
CA GLN A 197 45.11 -14.94 -19.38
C GLN A 197 44.93 -16.46 -19.51
#